data_6199de64e7e6465fdcdd2d9d11500e01
#
_entry.id   6199de64e7e6465fdcdd2d9d11500e01
#
_cell.length_a   1.000
_cell.length_b   1.000
_cell.length_c   1.000
_cell.angle_alpha   90.00
_cell.angle_beta   90.00
_cell.angle_gamma   90.00
#
_symmetry.space_group_name_H-M   'P 1'
#
loop_
_entity.id
_entity.type
_entity.pdbx_description
1 polymer ?
#
loop_
_entity_poly.entity_id
_entity_poly.type
_entity_poly.pdbx_seq_one_letter_code
_entity_poly.pdbx_strand_id
1 'polypeptide(L)' 'MADYSKSLINSLIKNVQEYPRFSKEEIEKFCWMAVHEHKHGVLPSEYDIREIDEDLYLELLREFK' A
#
# COMPACT_ATOMS: atom_id res chain seq x y z
N MET A 1 -18.46 -2.93 2.74
CA MET A 1 -17.25 -2.27 3.22
C MET A 1 -16.38 -3.29 3.95
N ALA A 2 -15.15 -3.45 3.54
CA ALA A 2 -14.27 -4.42 4.18
C ALA A 2 -13.63 -3.80 5.42
N ASP A 3 -13.67 -4.54 6.53
CA ASP A 3 -12.99 -4.14 7.75
C ASP A 3 -11.64 -4.83 7.79
N TYR A 4 -10.59 -4.04 7.77
CA TYR A 4 -9.24 -4.57 7.84
C TYR A 4 -8.74 -4.51 9.28
N SER A 5 -8.02 -5.54 9.70
CA SER A 5 -7.48 -5.58 11.04
C SER A 5 -6.41 -4.48 11.21
N LYS A 6 -6.29 -3.97 12.43
CA LYS A 6 -5.25 -3.00 12.73
C LYS A 6 -3.86 -3.60 12.52
N SER A 7 -3.71 -4.90 12.75
CA SER A 7 -2.46 -5.60 12.55
C SER A 7 -2.03 -5.54 11.09
N LEU A 8 -2.96 -5.76 10.16
CA LEU A 8 -2.68 -5.68 8.74
C LEU A 8 -2.29 -4.24 8.34
N ILE A 9 -3.08 -3.27 8.75
CA ILE A 9 -2.83 -1.86 8.43
C ILE A 9 -1.48 -1.43 8.99
N ASN A 10 -1.18 -1.75 10.23
CA ASN A 10 0.10 -1.40 10.85
C ASN A 10 1.28 -2.05 10.12
N SER A 11 1.12 -3.28 9.69
CA SER A 11 2.15 -3.99 8.93
C SER A 11 2.45 -3.30 7.60
N LEU A 12 1.40 -2.88 6.89
CA LEU A 12 1.55 -2.17 5.62
C LEU A 12 2.15 -0.78 5.82
N ILE A 13 1.74 -0.08 6.88
CA ILE A 13 2.31 1.23 7.22
C ILE A 13 3.82 1.08 7.43
N LYS A 14 4.23 0.07 8.17
CA LYS A 14 5.64 -0.18 8.44
C LYS A 14 6.42 -0.43 7.16
N ASN A 15 5.84 -1.22 6.24
CA ASN A 15 6.48 -1.47 4.96
C ASN A 15 6.68 -0.19 4.16
N VAL A 16 5.67 0.66 4.12
CA VAL A 16 5.77 1.94 3.41
C VAL A 16 6.80 2.85 4.06
N GLN A 17 6.88 2.86 5.39
CA GLN A 17 7.82 3.70 6.11
C GLN A 17 9.29 3.32 5.88
N GLU A 18 9.55 2.11 5.43
CA GLU A 18 10.92 1.68 5.12
C GLU A 18 11.45 2.29 3.84
N TYR A 19 10.58 2.79 2.97
CA TYR A 19 11.00 3.43 1.72
C TYR A 19 11.23 4.92 1.91
N PRO A 20 12.22 5.51 1.21
CA PRO A 20 12.39 6.95 1.24
C PRO A 20 11.18 7.63 0.59
N ARG A 21 10.66 8.65 1.27
CA ARG A 21 9.47 9.35 0.80
C ARG A 21 9.75 10.83 0.84
N PHE A 22 9.85 11.43 -0.33
CA PHE A 22 10.17 12.83 -0.45
C PHE A 22 9.00 13.66 -0.98
N SER A 23 7.94 12.99 -1.46
CA SER A 23 6.80 13.68 -2.00
C SER A 23 5.52 12.88 -1.73
N LYS A 24 4.40 13.56 -1.91
CA LYS A 24 3.09 12.95 -1.78
C LYS A 24 2.88 11.85 -2.82
N GLU A 25 3.42 12.05 -4.02
CA GLU A 25 3.32 11.07 -5.09
C GLU A 25 4.04 9.77 -4.74
N GLU A 26 5.19 9.88 -4.08
CA GLU A 26 5.92 8.71 -3.65
C GLU A 26 5.19 7.95 -2.55
N ILE A 27 4.53 8.65 -1.66
CA ILE A 27 3.70 8.01 -0.62
C ILE A 27 2.59 7.20 -1.28
N GLU A 28 1.90 7.78 -2.25
CA GLU A 28 0.84 7.09 -2.98
C GLU A 28 1.37 5.85 -3.70
N LYS A 29 2.51 5.99 -4.36
CA LYS A 29 3.14 4.88 -5.07
C LYS A 29 3.49 3.74 -4.13
N PHE A 30 4.11 4.03 -3.01
CA PHE A 30 4.54 2.99 -2.08
C PHE A 30 3.35 2.34 -1.37
N CYS A 31 2.30 3.08 -1.09
CA CYS A 31 1.06 2.51 -0.56
C CYS A 31 0.47 1.52 -1.57
N TRP A 32 0.44 1.90 -2.84
CA TRP A 32 -0.06 1.03 -3.90
C TRP A 32 0.78 -0.25 -4.00
N MET A 33 2.11 -0.11 -3.94
CA MET A 33 3.01 -1.25 -4.00
C MET A 33 2.81 -2.21 -2.83
N ALA A 34 2.63 -1.67 -1.63
CA ALA A 34 2.41 -2.49 -0.43
C ALA A 34 1.10 -3.28 -0.54
N VAL A 35 0.04 -2.64 -1.02
CA VAL A 35 -1.24 -3.31 -1.20
C VAL A 35 -1.16 -4.37 -2.29
N HIS A 36 -0.44 -4.08 -3.36
CA HIS A 36 -0.22 -5.06 -4.43
C HIS A 36 0.50 -6.30 -3.91
N GLU A 37 1.56 -6.09 -3.14
CA GLU A 37 2.30 -7.22 -2.55
C GLU A 37 1.42 -8.04 -1.62
N HIS A 38 0.58 -7.38 -0.85
CA HIS A 38 -0.33 -8.07 0.06
C HIS A 38 -1.33 -8.94 -0.71
N LYS A 39 -1.86 -8.43 -1.81
CA LYS A 39 -2.88 -9.15 -2.59
C LYS A 39 -2.28 -10.28 -3.44
N HIS A 40 -1.15 -10.03 -4.06
CA HIS A 40 -0.58 -10.94 -5.06
C HIS A 40 0.66 -11.70 -4.58
N GLY A 41 1.20 -11.32 -3.43
CA GLY A 41 2.37 -11.97 -2.86
C GLY A 41 3.70 -11.55 -3.49
N VAL A 42 3.67 -10.64 -4.44
CA VAL A 42 4.88 -10.14 -5.11
C VAL A 42 4.78 -8.63 -5.28
N LEU A 43 5.93 -7.98 -5.29
CA LEU A 43 5.99 -6.55 -5.60
C LEU A 43 5.70 -6.34 -7.08
N PRO A 44 5.02 -5.25 -7.44
CA PRO A 44 4.74 -4.97 -8.83
C PRO A 44 6.00 -4.61 -9.59
N SER A 45 6.10 -5.08 -10.82
CA SER A 45 7.11 -4.60 -11.73
C SER A 45 6.51 -3.40 -12.47
N GLU A 46 7.37 -2.68 -13.18
CA GLU A 46 6.99 -1.54 -13.98
C GLU A 46 5.88 -1.87 -15.00
N TYR A 47 5.85 -3.12 -15.47
CA TYR A 47 4.91 -3.57 -16.49
C TYR A 47 3.77 -4.41 -15.93
N ASP A 48 3.77 -4.64 -14.64
CA ASP A 48 2.79 -5.51 -14.01
C ASP A 48 1.67 -4.67 -13.41
N ILE A 49 0.65 -4.42 -14.22
CA ILE A 49 -0.50 -3.61 -13.80
C ILE A 49 -1.62 -4.56 -13.37
N ARG A 50 -1.49 -5.12 -12.19
CA ARG A 50 -2.52 -5.98 -11.64
C ARG A 50 -3.49 -5.19 -10.80
N GLU A 51 -4.71 -5.70 -10.74
CA GLU A 51 -5.73 -5.11 -9.88
C GLU A 51 -5.33 -5.23 -8.42
N ILE A 52 -5.53 -4.16 -7.66
CA ILE A 52 -5.28 -4.15 -6.23
C ILE A 52 -6.60 -3.96 -5.48
N ASP A 53 -6.56 -4.17 -4.17
CA ASP A 53 -7.69 -3.88 -3.31
C ASP A 53 -7.72 -2.37 -3.06
N GLU A 54 -8.57 -1.67 -3.80
CA GLU A 54 -8.65 -0.21 -3.71
C GLU A 54 -9.09 0.26 -2.34
N ASP A 55 -9.98 -0.47 -1.68
CA ASP A 55 -10.43 -0.10 -0.34
C ASP A 55 -9.28 -0.15 0.65
N LEU A 56 -8.46 -1.18 0.56
CA LEU A 56 -7.27 -1.30 1.41
C LEU A 56 -6.27 -0.19 1.10
N TYR A 57 -6.08 0.10 -0.18
CA TYR A 57 -5.19 1.19 -0.61
C TYR A 57 -5.62 2.52 -0.03
N LEU A 58 -6.90 2.85 -0.12
CA LEU A 58 -7.42 4.11 0.40
C LEU A 58 -7.31 4.18 1.92
N GLU A 59 -7.57 3.07 2.59
CA GLU A 59 -7.43 2.98 4.05
C GLU A 59 -5.98 3.22 4.46
N LEU A 60 -5.04 2.59 3.77
CA LEU A 60 -3.62 2.75 4.05
C LEU A 60 -3.17 4.19 3.75
N LEU A 61 -3.60 4.73 2.63
CA LEU A 61 -3.23 6.09 2.23
C LEU A 61 -3.70 7.12 3.24
N ARG A 62 -4.87 6.89 3.83
CA ARG A 62 -5.44 7.79 4.84
C ARG A 62 -4.51 7.93 6.05
N GLU A 63 -3.79 6.87 6.38
CA GLU A 63 -2.89 6.89 7.54
C GLU A 63 -1.68 7.81 7.34
N PHE A 64 -1.38 8.17 6.10
CA PHE A 64 -0.24 9.03 5.76
C PHE A 64 -0.65 10.48 5.46
N LYS A 65 -1.93 10.78 5.56
CA LYS A 65 -2.42 12.15 5.32
C LYS A 65 -2.53 12.96 6.59
#